data_e65a26dcfabb1caeccbf712ff7095ac0
#
_entry.id   e65a26dcfabb1caeccbf712ff7095ac0
#
_cell.length_a   1.000
_cell.length_b   1.000
_cell.length_c   1.000
_cell.angle_alpha   90.00
_cell.angle_beta   90.00
_cell.angle_gamma   90.00
#
_symmetry.space_group_name_H-M   'P 1'
#
loop_
_entity.id
_entity.type
_entity.pdbx_description
1 polymer ?
#
loop_
_entity_poly.entity_id
_entity_poly.type
_entity_poly.pdbx_seq_one_letter_code
_entity_poly.pdbx_strand_id
1 'polypeptide(L)'
;MTRRDKREAWEALAYLSPWIIGFLVFTAGPIFFSLGLSFFRWDVIRPAEFVGLANYRYLTQDPLIAKSLINTVVYVAMYLPFSIMVALGLAMLLNQKIKGMGIFRTLFYLPTLTQGVATFTLWSVVYEPETGLINRFLRHFMSHPPQWLIDPSWSKPALVIMALWAVGGTMLIFLAGLQGIPASLYEAADLDGAGAWAQFRNVTIPMLSPTIFFNMIMLTIGSFQVFAAAFVLTGGGPSNSTLFYVYYLFNRAFVYFNMGYASAMAWLLFAIILTLTLFQMKMSKRWVHYG
;
A
#
# COMPACT_ATOMS: atom_id res chain seq x y z
N MET A 1 -25.24 -2.76 -36.80
CA MET A 1 -24.25 -3.85 -36.76
C MET A 1 -24.46 -4.77 -37.93
N THR A 2 -23.47 -4.88 -38.80
CA THR A 2 -23.50 -5.79 -39.95
C THR A 2 -23.32 -7.26 -39.50
N ARG A 3 -23.62 -8.23 -40.42
CA ARG A 3 -23.33 -9.66 -40.10
C ARG A 3 -21.85 -9.91 -39.82
N ARG A 4 -20.96 -9.12 -40.42
CA ARG A 4 -19.51 -9.18 -40.22
C ARG A 4 -19.14 -8.70 -38.80
N ASP A 5 -19.70 -7.56 -38.34
CA ASP A 5 -19.44 -7.03 -36.99
C ASP A 5 -19.86 -8.03 -35.92
N LYS A 6 -20.99 -8.75 -36.12
CA LYS A 6 -21.45 -9.78 -35.21
C LYS A 6 -20.50 -10.98 -35.12
N ARG A 7 -19.97 -11.41 -36.28
CA ARG A 7 -19.01 -12.52 -36.33
C ARG A 7 -17.70 -12.14 -35.64
N GLU A 8 -17.16 -10.96 -35.96
CA GLU A 8 -15.94 -10.45 -35.33
C GLU A 8 -16.11 -10.30 -33.81
N ALA A 9 -17.28 -9.86 -33.32
CA ALA A 9 -17.58 -9.78 -31.89
C ALA A 9 -17.63 -11.17 -31.24
N TRP A 10 -18.21 -12.18 -31.91
CA TRP A 10 -18.22 -13.56 -31.37
C TRP A 10 -16.83 -14.20 -31.35
N GLU A 11 -16.03 -13.97 -32.38
CA GLU A 11 -14.64 -14.42 -32.42
C GLU A 11 -13.81 -13.76 -31.28
N ALA A 12 -13.98 -12.45 -31.09
CA ALA A 12 -13.34 -11.73 -30.00
C ALA A 12 -13.77 -12.28 -28.60
N LEU A 13 -15.07 -12.52 -28.40
CA LEU A 13 -15.58 -13.11 -27.17
C LEU A 13 -15.04 -14.53 -26.95
N ALA A 14 -14.90 -15.34 -28.00
CA ALA A 14 -14.32 -16.68 -27.88
C ALA A 14 -12.85 -16.63 -27.44
N TYR A 15 -12.05 -15.70 -27.99
CA TYR A 15 -10.66 -15.51 -27.57
C TYR A 15 -10.53 -14.95 -26.14
N LEU A 16 -11.45 -14.09 -25.71
CA LEU A 16 -11.46 -13.52 -24.35
C LEU A 16 -12.11 -14.45 -23.31
N SER A 17 -12.86 -15.48 -23.76
CA SER A 17 -13.64 -16.33 -22.84
C SER A 17 -12.84 -17.00 -21.73
N PRO A 18 -11.60 -17.51 -21.93
CA PRO A 18 -10.84 -18.12 -20.85
C PRO A 18 -10.54 -17.10 -19.73
N TRP A 19 -10.20 -15.86 -20.12
CA TRP A 19 -9.96 -14.79 -19.15
C TRP A 19 -11.26 -14.34 -18.46
N ILE A 20 -12.34 -14.16 -19.21
CA ILE A 20 -13.65 -13.76 -18.64
C ILE A 20 -14.15 -14.81 -17.65
N ILE A 21 -14.09 -16.09 -18.01
CA ILE A 21 -14.50 -17.19 -17.13
C ILE A 21 -13.64 -17.19 -15.85
N GLY A 22 -12.30 -17.11 -16.01
CA GLY A 22 -11.38 -17.02 -14.90
C GLY A 22 -11.68 -15.84 -13.97
N PHE A 23 -11.93 -14.66 -14.53
CA PHE A 23 -12.30 -13.46 -13.77
C PHE A 23 -13.63 -13.66 -13.04
N LEU A 24 -14.66 -14.18 -13.68
CA LEU A 24 -15.97 -14.38 -13.06
C LEU A 24 -15.92 -15.43 -11.95
N VAL A 25 -15.21 -16.54 -12.16
CA VAL A 25 -15.16 -17.64 -11.18
C VAL A 25 -14.21 -17.34 -10.02
N PHE A 26 -13.03 -16.78 -10.29
CA PHE A 26 -11.97 -16.63 -9.28
C PHE A 26 -11.82 -15.21 -8.71
N THR A 27 -12.47 -14.22 -9.30
CA THR A 27 -12.40 -12.83 -8.82
C THR A 27 -13.79 -12.29 -8.48
N ALA A 28 -14.63 -12.10 -9.47
CA ALA A 28 -15.95 -11.48 -9.27
C ALA A 28 -16.86 -12.37 -8.40
N GLY A 29 -16.89 -13.66 -8.66
CA GLY A 29 -17.72 -14.62 -7.91
C GLY A 29 -17.44 -14.57 -6.40
N PRO A 30 -16.20 -14.80 -5.93
CA PRO A 30 -15.85 -14.69 -4.51
C PRO A 30 -16.13 -13.32 -3.89
N ILE A 31 -15.93 -12.23 -4.65
CA ILE A 31 -16.25 -10.87 -4.16
C ILE A 31 -17.75 -10.76 -3.88
N PHE A 32 -18.62 -11.10 -4.85
CA PHE A 32 -20.07 -11.02 -4.65
C PHE A 32 -20.56 -12.05 -3.63
N PHE A 33 -19.95 -13.23 -3.57
CA PHE A 33 -20.24 -14.23 -2.53
C PHE A 33 -19.94 -13.66 -1.13
N SER A 34 -18.77 -13.00 -0.94
CA SER A 34 -18.45 -12.37 0.33
C SER A 34 -19.41 -11.24 0.70
N LEU A 35 -19.96 -10.50 -0.29
CA LEU A 35 -21.00 -9.52 -0.04
C LEU A 35 -22.27 -10.20 0.50
N GLY A 36 -22.72 -11.26 -0.16
CA GLY A 36 -23.85 -12.05 0.32
C GLY A 36 -23.59 -12.56 1.73
N LEU A 37 -22.41 -13.14 1.96
CA LEU A 37 -22.04 -13.72 3.25
C LEU A 37 -22.01 -12.69 4.39
N SER A 38 -21.78 -11.43 4.12
CA SER A 38 -21.81 -10.36 5.13
C SER A 38 -23.15 -10.20 5.84
N PHE A 39 -24.24 -10.70 5.24
CA PHE A 39 -25.59 -10.70 5.82
C PHE A 39 -25.93 -12.00 6.57
N PHE A 40 -24.99 -12.93 6.65
CA PHE A 40 -25.17 -14.20 7.33
C PHE A 40 -24.23 -14.33 8.54
N ARG A 41 -24.67 -15.08 9.54
CA ARG A 41 -23.80 -15.64 10.57
C ARG A 41 -23.33 -17.00 10.06
N TRP A 42 -22.02 -17.15 9.89
CA TRP A 42 -21.43 -18.39 9.41
C TRP A 42 -20.05 -18.63 10.01
N ASP A 43 -19.90 -19.81 10.61
CA ASP A 43 -18.67 -20.29 11.25
C ASP A 43 -17.97 -21.40 10.44
N VAL A 44 -18.35 -21.60 9.18
CA VAL A 44 -17.87 -22.64 8.26
C VAL A 44 -18.39 -24.05 8.61
N ILE A 45 -18.62 -24.34 9.88
CA ILE A 45 -19.00 -25.67 10.38
C ILE A 45 -20.52 -25.87 10.34
N ARG A 46 -21.26 -24.86 10.74
CA ARG A 46 -22.73 -24.87 10.80
C ARG A 46 -23.35 -24.29 9.54
N PRO A 47 -24.61 -24.65 9.23
CA PRO A 47 -25.34 -23.96 8.17
C PRO A 47 -25.33 -22.45 8.38
N ALA A 48 -25.21 -21.69 7.29
CA ALA A 48 -25.24 -20.24 7.35
C ALA A 48 -26.64 -19.74 7.74
N GLU A 49 -26.74 -18.91 8.77
CA GLU A 49 -27.97 -18.31 9.27
C GLU A 49 -28.10 -16.87 8.78
N PHE A 50 -29.20 -16.53 8.11
CA PHE A 50 -29.43 -15.16 7.66
C PHE A 50 -29.75 -14.24 8.86
N VAL A 51 -28.90 -13.21 9.07
CA VAL A 51 -29.01 -12.26 10.19
C VAL A 51 -29.21 -10.80 9.74
N GLY A 52 -29.42 -10.59 8.44
CA GLY A 52 -29.58 -9.25 7.87
C GLY A 52 -28.40 -8.34 8.20
N LEU A 53 -28.65 -7.17 8.76
CA LEU A 53 -27.64 -6.17 9.08
C LEU A 53 -26.96 -6.34 10.46
N ALA A 54 -27.16 -7.47 11.15
CA ALA A 54 -26.62 -7.67 12.50
C ALA A 54 -25.08 -7.59 12.53
N ASN A 55 -24.38 -8.14 11.52
CA ASN A 55 -22.91 -8.03 11.42
C ASN A 55 -22.46 -6.55 11.32
N TYR A 56 -23.13 -5.74 10.51
CA TYR A 56 -22.85 -4.32 10.36
C TYR A 56 -23.14 -3.51 11.64
N ARG A 57 -24.21 -3.87 12.35
CA ARG A 57 -24.51 -3.28 13.67
C ARG A 57 -23.44 -3.66 14.69
N TYR A 58 -22.94 -4.88 14.67
CA TYR A 58 -21.88 -5.32 15.57
C TYR A 58 -20.56 -4.59 15.30
N LEU A 59 -20.24 -4.22 14.04
CA LEU A 59 -19.07 -3.39 13.70
C LEU A 59 -19.02 -2.08 14.51
N THR A 60 -20.18 -1.46 14.77
CA THR A 60 -20.24 -0.19 15.53
C THR A 60 -20.07 -0.38 17.04
N GLN A 61 -20.19 -1.61 17.53
CA GLN A 61 -20.11 -1.95 18.94
C GLN A 61 -18.76 -2.60 19.33
N ASP A 62 -18.01 -3.08 18.35
CA ASP A 62 -16.73 -3.75 18.57
C ASP A 62 -15.60 -2.70 18.75
N PRO A 63 -15.05 -2.54 19.98
CA PRO A 63 -14.03 -1.53 20.26
C PRO A 63 -12.71 -1.78 19.49
N LEU A 64 -12.45 -3.02 19.08
CA LEU A 64 -11.25 -3.35 18.31
C LEU A 64 -11.34 -2.92 16.85
N ILE A 65 -12.55 -2.72 16.30
CA ILE A 65 -12.73 -2.12 14.97
C ILE A 65 -12.18 -0.70 14.96
N ALA A 66 -12.61 0.15 15.89
CA ALA A 66 -12.12 1.52 15.98
C ALA A 66 -10.59 1.55 16.21
N LYS A 67 -10.10 0.71 17.14
CA LYS A 67 -8.65 0.61 17.44
C LYS A 67 -7.84 0.19 16.23
N SER A 68 -8.25 -0.85 15.51
CA SER A 68 -7.56 -1.38 14.34
C SER A 68 -7.61 -0.39 13.16
N LEU A 69 -8.72 0.30 12.98
CA LEU A 69 -8.86 1.33 11.95
C LEU A 69 -7.96 2.54 12.24
N ILE A 70 -7.94 3.04 13.48
CA ILE A 70 -7.04 4.14 13.90
C ILE A 70 -5.58 3.74 13.70
N ASN A 71 -5.19 2.52 14.11
CA ASN A 71 -3.83 2.04 13.88
C ASN A 71 -3.46 2.03 12.39
N THR A 72 -4.38 1.56 11.53
CA THR A 72 -4.17 1.54 10.08
C THR A 72 -4.06 2.95 9.52
N VAL A 73 -4.94 3.87 9.90
CA VAL A 73 -4.90 5.27 9.46
C VAL A 73 -3.60 5.96 9.89
N VAL A 74 -3.16 5.77 11.13
CA VAL A 74 -1.88 6.32 11.63
C VAL A 74 -0.70 5.75 10.84
N TYR A 75 -0.69 4.44 10.59
CA TYR A 75 0.36 3.81 9.76
C TYR A 75 0.37 4.40 8.34
N VAL A 76 -0.79 4.52 7.69
CA VAL A 76 -0.93 5.10 6.35
C VAL A 76 -0.46 6.55 6.33
N ALA A 77 -0.88 7.35 7.32
CA ALA A 77 -0.50 8.76 7.43
C ALA A 77 1.01 8.97 7.59
N MET A 78 1.70 8.01 8.23
CA MET A 78 3.16 8.01 8.32
C MET A 78 3.80 7.47 7.03
N TYR A 79 3.37 6.30 6.57
CA TYR A 79 4.03 5.59 5.48
C TYR A 79 3.89 6.32 4.13
N LEU A 80 2.69 6.80 3.79
CA LEU A 80 2.41 7.38 2.47
C LEU A 80 3.31 8.57 2.12
N PRO A 81 3.40 9.65 2.94
CA PRO A 81 4.24 10.79 2.62
C PRO A 81 5.73 10.43 2.60
N PHE A 82 6.21 9.64 3.57
CA PHE A 82 7.61 9.24 3.59
C PHE A 82 7.98 8.33 2.41
N SER A 83 7.08 7.43 2.00
CA SER A 83 7.31 6.56 0.85
C SER A 83 7.44 7.38 -0.45
N ILE A 84 6.56 8.37 -0.67
CA ILE A 84 6.65 9.26 -1.83
C ILE A 84 7.94 10.06 -1.79
N MET A 85 8.28 10.67 -0.65
CA MET A 85 9.50 11.49 -0.51
C MET A 85 10.77 10.68 -0.74
N VAL A 86 10.88 9.52 -0.11
CA VAL A 86 12.06 8.65 -0.24
C VAL A 86 12.18 8.10 -1.66
N ALA A 87 11.08 7.60 -2.23
CA ALA A 87 11.09 7.05 -3.58
C ALA A 87 11.41 8.12 -4.64
N LEU A 88 10.84 9.32 -4.54
CA LEU A 88 11.14 10.44 -5.44
C LEU A 88 12.58 10.92 -5.26
N GLY A 89 13.05 11.08 -4.02
CA GLY A 89 14.43 11.45 -3.73
C GLY A 89 15.44 10.45 -4.32
N LEU A 90 15.20 9.16 -4.14
CA LEU A 90 16.02 8.11 -4.74
C LEU A 90 15.94 8.14 -6.28
N ALA A 91 14.75 8.33 -6.86
CA ALA A 91 14.60 8.43 -8.31
C ALA A 91 15.38 9.61 -8.89
N MET A 92 15.36 10.77 -8.23
CA MET A 92 16.14 11.95 -8.63
C MET A 92 17.66 11.69 -8.56
N LEU A 93 18.13 11.03 -7.49
CA LEU A 93 19.55 10.64 -7.36
C LEU A 93 19.96 9.66 -8.46
N LEU A 94 19.09 8.70 -8.78
CA LEU A 94 19.37 7.65 -9.78
C LEU A 94 19.08 8.10 -11.23
N ASN A 95 18.52 9.30 -11.43
CA ASN A 95 18.33 9.90 -12.75
C ASN A 95 19.58 10.58 -13.31
N GLN A 96 20.64 10.69 -12.51
CA GLN A 96 21.90 11.30 -12.96
C GLN A 96 22.60 10.45 -14.01
N LYS A 97 23.28 11.13 -14.96
CA LYS A 97 24.04 10.49 -16.07
C LYS A 97 25.45 10.09 -15.61
N ILE A 98 25.56 9.17 -14.66
CA ILE A 98 26.83 8.68 -14.10
C ILE A 98 27.07 7.24 -14.56
N LYS A 99 28.32 6.90 -14.90
CA LYS A 99 28.70 5.52 -15.24
C LYS A 99 28.41 4.57 -14.07
N GLY A 100 27.82 3.41 -14.36
CA GLY A 100 27.48 2.42 -13.32
C GLY A 100 26.14 2.63 -12.64
N MET A 101 25.35 3.65 -13.02
CA MET A 101 24.04 3.95 -12.41
C MET A 101 23.07 2.76 -12.44
N GLY A 102 23.17 1.89 -13.45
CA GLY A 102 22.36 0.66 -13.54
C GLY A 102 22.54 -0.26 -12.34
N ILE A 103 23.76 -0.39 -11.80
CA ILE A 103 24.05 -1.21 -10.61
C ILE A 103 23.31 -0.63 -9.39
N PHE A 104 23.38 0.68 -9.19
CA PHE A 104 22.65 1.33 -8.08
C PHE A 104 21.14 1.16 -8.20
N ARG A 105 20.56 1.32 -9.40
CA ARG A 105 19.12 1.06 -9.65
C ARG A 105 18.75 -0.38 -9.26
N THR A 106 19.56 -1.35 -9.62
CA THR A 106 19.34 -2.76 -9.26
C THR A 106 19.44 -2.95 -7.74
N LEU A 107 20.45 -2.39 -7.07
CA LEU A 107 20.62 -2.52 -5.63
C LEU A 107 19.45 -1.91 -4.84
N PHE A 108 18.95 -0.73 -5.22
CA PHE A 108 17.80 -0.11 -4.57
C PHE A 108 16.46 -0.79 -4.92
N TYR A 109 16.39 -1.51 -6.04
CA TYR A 109 15.21 -2.28 -6.41
C TYR A 109 15.17 -3.67 -5.75
N LEU A 110 16.32 -4.27 -5.48
CA LEU A 110 16.46 -5.64 -4.95
C LEU A 110 15.60 -5.92 -3.71
N PRO A 111 15.49 -5.01 -2.71
CA PRO A 111 14.63 -5.22 -1.55
C PRO A 111 13.15 -5.47 -1.91
N THR A 112 12.67 -4.87 -2.97
CA THR A 112 11.28 -5.05 -3.43
C THR A 112 11.00 -6.49 -3.89
N LEU A 113 12.03 -7.19 -4.40
CA LEU A 113 11.91 -8.58 -4.85
C LEU A 113 11.97 -9.60 -3.71
N THR A 114 12.54 -9.22 -2.57
CA THR A 114 12.76 -10.12 -1.42
C THR A 114 11.67 -10.02 -0.36
N GLN A 115 10.54 -9.36 -0.67
CA GLN A 115 9.44 -9.20 0.28
C GLN A 115 8.86 -10.55 0.71
N GLY A 116 8.49 -10.65 1.99
CA GLY A 116 7.89 -11.84 2.56
C GLY A 116 8.44 -12.19 3.93
N VAL A 117 8.11 -13.38 4.42
CA VAL A 117 8.44 -13.86 5.78
C VAL A 117 9.94 -13.77 6.08
N ALA A 118 10.80 -14.12 5.10
CA ALA A 118 12.26 -14.05 5.27
C ALA A 118 12.75 -12.62 5.58
N THR A 119 12.20 -11.62 4.86
CA THR A 119 12.51 -10.21 5.13
C THR A 119 12.04 -9.78 6.52
N PHE A 120 10.84 -10.19 6.93
CA PHE A 120 10.34 -9.86 8.26
C PHE A 120 11.20 -10.50 9.35
N THR A 121 11.61 -11.75 9.18
CA THR A 121 12.53 -12.42 10.12
C THR A 121 13.89 -11.71 10.19
N LEU A 122 14.44 -11.26 9.04
CA LEU A 122 15.65 -10.46 9.03
C LEU A 122 15.47 -9.15 9.84
N TRP A 123 14.36 -8.45 9.63
CA TRP A 123 14.08 -7.21 10.35
C TRP A 123 13.81 -7.41 11.84
N SER A 124 13.30 -8.58 12.28
CA SER A 124 13.19 -8.88 13.71
C SER A 124 14.56 -8.93 14.38
N VAL A 125 15.58 -9.48 13.71
CA VAL A 125 16.97 -9.46 14.19
C VAL A 125 17.58 -8.06 14.17
N VAL A 126 17.30 -7.27 13.14
CA VAL A 126 17.78 -5.87 13.01
C VAL A 126 17.20 -4.98 14.11
N TYR A 127 15.93 -5.22 14.50
CA TYR A 127 15.22 -4.48 15.54
C TYR A 127 15.39 -5.04 16.96
N GLU A 128 16.16 -6.11 17.13
CA GLU A 128 16.41 -6.68 18.45
C GLU A 128 16.97 -5.61 19.42
N PRO A 129 16.35 -5.37 20.59
CA PRO A 129 16.76 -4.27 21.46
C PRO A 129 18.19 -4.34 21.95
N GLU A 130 18.68 -5.55 22.29
CA GLU A 130 20.01 -5.73 22.87
C GLU A 130 21.12 -5.88 21.83
N THR A 131 20.90 -6.72 20.82
CA THR A 131 21.92 -7.14 19.85
C THR A 131 21.71 -6.62 18.45
N GLY A 132 20.53 -6.02 18.17
CA GLY A 132 20.13 -5.55 16.85
C GLY A 132 21.04 -4.45 16.29
N LEU A 133 21.26 -4.51 14.98
CA LEU A 133 22.20 -3.61 14.29
C LEU A 133 21.85 -2.13 14.48
N ILE A 134 20.57 -1.77 14.44
CA ILE A 134 20.15 -0.38 14.60
C ILE A 134 20.46 0.13 16.00
N ASN A 135 20.11 -0.63 17.04
CA ASN A 135 20.37 -0.21 18.43
C ASN A 135 21.86 -0.25 18.75
N ARG A 136 22.63 -1.16 18.19
CA ARG A 136 24.10 -1.15 18.32
C ARG A 136 24.69 0.15 17.80
N PHE A 137 24.19 0.66 16.65
CA PHE A 137 24.60 1.96 16.12
C PHE A 137 24.09 3.12 16.99
N LEU A 138 22.81 3.12 17.37
CA LEU A 138 22.19 4.20 18.15
C LEU A 138 22.79 4.37 19.55
N ARG A 139 23.29 3.31 20.17
CA ARG A 139 23.97 3.37 21.50
C ARG A 139 25.21 4.26 21.52
N HIS A 140 25.79 4.60 20.36
CA HIS A 140 26.86 5.58 20.27
C HIS A 140 26.38 7.02 20.47
N PHE A 141 25.09 7.27 20.28
CA PHE A 141 24.49 8.61 20.30
C PHE A 141 23.45 8.80 21.42
N MET A 142 22.89 7.71 21.95
CA MET A 142 21.84 7.75 22.96
C MET A 142 21.97 6.60 23.97
N SER A 143 21.76 6.91 25.25
CA SER A 143 21.85 5.92 26.35
C SER A 143 20.69 4.92 26.34
N HIS A 144 19.53 5.29 25.82
CA HIS A 144 18.32 4.47 25.81
C HIS A 144 17.75 4.42 24.40
N PRO A 145 18.24 3.52 23.52
CA PRO A 145 17.70 3.37 22.19
C PRO A 145 16.27 2.78 22.22
N PRO A 146 15.48 3.01 21.18
CA PRO A 146 14.10 2.54 21.09
C PRO A 146 13.97 1.02 21.19
N GLN A 147 12.91 0.57 21.85
CA GLN A 147 12.49 -0.84 21.85
C GLN A 147 11.49 -1.06 20.69
N TRP A 148 12.00 -1.11 19.46
CA TRP A 148 11.29 -1.02 18.19
C TRP A 148 9.98 -1.78 18.10
N LEU A 149 9.98 -3.09 18.43
CA LEU A 149 8.80 -3.95 18.28
C LEU A 149 8.07 -4.20 19.62
N ILE A 150 8.64 -3.75 20.74
CA ILE A 150 8.17 -4.03 22.10
C ILE A 150 7.44 -2.82 22.68
N ASP A 151 7.84 -1.60 22.31
CA ASP A 151 7.19 -0.36 22.77
C ASP A 151 6.04 0.03 21.82
N PRO A 152 4.81 0.25 22.33
CA PRO A 152 3.67 0.69 21.53
C PRO A 152 3.92 1.97 20.72
N SER A 153 4.78 2.87 21.20
CA SER A 153 5.10 4.14 20.53
C SER A 153 6.01 3.94 19.33
N TRP A 154 6.89 2.94 19.37
CA TRP A 154 7.90 2.67 18.35
C TRP A 154 7.50 1.58 17.36
N SER A 155 6.53 0.73 17.70
CA SER A 155 6.14 -0.40 16.87
C SER A 155 5.64 0.01 15.46
N LYS A 156 4.83 1.06 15.34
CA LYS A 156 4.39 1.56 14.01
C LYS A 156 5.53 2.25 13.24
N PRO A 157 6.32 3.18 13.83
CA PRO A 157 7.52 3.71 13.19
C PRO A 157 8.48 2.63 12.68
N ALA A 158 8.71 1.56 13.44
CA ALA A 158 9.53 0.44 13.01
C ALA A 158 9.00 -0.22 11.73
N LEU A 159 7.70 -0.51 11.69
CA LEU A 159 7.07 -1.08 10.49
C LEU A 159 7.13 -0.13 9.29
N VAL A 160 7.01 1.19 9.51
CA VAL A 160 7.16 2.20 8.45
C VAL A 160 8.60 2.21 7.92
N ILE A 161 9.61 2.27 8.80
CA ILE A 161 11.03 2.27 8.39
C ILE A 161 11.36 1.00 7.56
N MET A 162 10.90 -0.16 8.03
CA MET A 162 11.05 -1.41 7.28
C MET A 162 10.39 -1.34 5.90
N ALA A 163 9.17 -0.80 5.82
CA ALA A 163 8.47 -0.67 4.55
C ALA A 163 9.16 0.32 3.58
N LEU A 164 9.78 1.38 4.11
CA LEU A 164 10.56 2.33 3.32
C LEU A 164 11.82 1.71 2.70
N TRP A 165 12.39 0.66 3.30
CA TRP A 165 13.48 -0.08 2.69
C TRP A 165 13.10 -0.73 1.35
N ALA A 166 11.83 -1.06 1.15
CA ALA A 166 11.32 -1.73 -0.04
C ALA A 166 10.61 -0.79 -1.04
N VAL A 167 10.92 0.51 -1.05
CA VAL A 167 10.30 1.49 -1.97
C VAL A 167 10.80 1.41 -3.43
N GLY A 168 11.65 0.45 -3.75
CA GLY A 168 12.29 0.33 -5.07
C GLY A 168 11.32 0.31 -6.25
N GLY A 169 10.15 -0.32 -6.11
CA GLY A 169 9.12 -0.31 -7.15
C GLY A 169 8.57 1.09 -7.42
N THR A 170 8.19 1.81 -6.36
CA THR A 170 7.72 3.20 -6.45
C THR A 170 8.80 4.14 -7.00
N MET A 171 10.06 3.93 -6.58
CA MET A 171 11.22 4.65 -7.10
C MET A 171 11.37 4.48 -8.62
N LEU A 172 11.24 3.25 -9.17
CA LEU A 172 11.33 3.02 -10.62
C LEU A 172 10.21 3.72 -11.40
N ILE A 173 9.00 3.77 -10.86
CA ILE A 173 7.88 4.49 -11.48
C ILE A 173 8.19 5.99 -11.53
N PHE A 174 8.73 6.58 -10.45
CA PHE A 174 9.19 7.96 -10.46
C PHE A 174 10.36 8.19 -11.41
N LEU A 175 11.30 7.28 -11.48
CA LEU A 175 12.43 7.37 -12.39
C LEU A 175 11.99 7.37 -13.86
N ALA A 176 11.03 6.51 -14.23
CA ALA A 176 10.43 6.52 -15.55
C ALA A 176 9.69 7.83 -15.85
N GLY A 177 8.94 8.36 -14.86
CA GLY A 177 8.30 9.67 -14.98
C GLY A 177 9.30 10.81 -15.19
N LEU A 178 10.43 10.83 -14.44
CA LEU A 178 11.48 11.83 -14.60
C LEU A 178 12.11 11.78 -15.99
N GLN A 179 12.34 10.59 -16.53
CA GLN A 179 12.89 10.41 -17.88
C GLN A 179 11.93 10.79 -19.00
N GLY A 180 10.64 10.88 -18.70
CA GLY A 180 9.61 11.35 -19.65
C GLY A 180 9.49 12.87 -19.74
N ILE A 181 10.15 13.64 -18.86
CA ILE A 181 10.09 15.10 -18.90
C ILE A 181 11.00 15.62 -20.03
N PRO A 182 10.47 16.41 -21.01
CA PRO A 182 11.28 16.98 -22.09
C PRO A 182 12.42 17.85 -21.58
N ALA A 183 13.64 17.61 -22.09
CA ALA A 183 14.83 18.38 -21.72
C ALA A 183 14.66 19.88 -22.02
N SER A 184 13.94 20.22 -23.07
CA SER A 184 13.67 21.61 -23.47
C SER A 184 13.01 22.45 -22.37
N LEU A 185 12.24 21.84 -21.45
CA LEU A 185 11.65 22.56 -20.31
C LEU A 185 12.71 22.99 -19.31
N TYR A 186 13.72 22.17 -19.09
CA TYR A 186 14.85 22.51 -18.21
C TYR A 186 15.77 23.53 -18.89
N GLU A 187 16.02 23.40 -20.19
CA GLU A 187 16.82 24.35 -20.98
C GLU A 187 16.16 25.74 -20.97
N ALA A 188 14.83 25.82 -21.13
CA ALA A 188 14.09 27.09 -21.03
C ALA A 188 14.21 27.68 -19.63
N ALA A 189 14.05 26.86 -18.58
CA ALA A 189 14.21 27.32 -17.21
C ALA A 189 15.64 27.81 -16.90
N ASP A 190 16.67 27.18 -17.50
CA ASP A 190 18.06 27.65 -17.38
C ASP A 190 18.25 29.01 -18.05
N LEU A 191 17.66 29.24 -19.23
CA LEU A 191 17.69 30.53 -19.91
C LEU A 191 17.01 31.64 -19.10
N ASP A 192 15.94 31.30 -18.35
CA ASP A 192 15.25 32.19 -17.43
C ASP A 192 16.02 32.39 -16.09
N GLY A 193 17.20 31.78 -15.93
CA GLY A 193 18.01 31.88 -14.72
C GLY A 193 17.48 31.10 -13.53
N ALA A 194 16.63 30.08 -13.73
CA ALA A 194 16.08 29.27 -12.66
C ALA A 194 17.11 28.33 -12.06
N GLY A 195 17.40 28.49 -10.76
CA GLY A 195 18.24 27.54 -10.03
C GLY A 195 17.55 26.18 -9.80
N ALA A 196 18.30 25.16 -9.35
CA ALA A 196 17.85 23.79 -9.19
C ALA A 196 16.53 23.63 -8.38
N TRP A 197 16.36 24.42 -7.33
CA TRP A 197 15.12 24.39 -6.53
C TRP A 197 13.90 24.97 -7.29
N ALA A 198 14.11 26.03 -8.08
CA ALA A 198 13.05 26.59 -8.92
C ALA A 198 12.66 25.60 -10.02
N GLN A 199 13.60 24.95 -10.69
CA GLN A 199 13.36 23.89 -11.67
C GLN A 199 12.61 22.71 -11.03
N PHE A 200 13.03 22.25 -9.84
CA PHE A 200 12.33 21.19 -9.11
C PHE A 200 10.88 21.55 -8.85
N ARG A 201 10.62 22.74 -8.30
CA ARG A 201 9.27 23.15 -7.90
C ARG A 201 8.37 23.49 -9.09
N ASN A 202 8.89 24.13 -10.12
CA ASN A 202 8.09 24.71 -11.20
C ASN A 202 8.08 23.87 -12.48
N VAL A 203 9.06 22.95 -12.66
CA VAL A 203 9.12 22.04 -13.80
C VAL A 203 8.93 20.59 -13.34
N THR A 204 9.81 20.09 -12.48
CA THR A 204 9.84 18.66 -12.13
C THR A 204 8.55 18.21 -11.43
N ILE A 205 8.13 18.89 -10.35
CA ILE A 205 6.92 18.49 -9.59
C ILE A 205 5.65 18.61 -10.43
N PRO A 206 5.37 19.71 -11.17
CA PRO A 206 4.21 19.79 -12.03
C PRO A 206 4.17 18.70 -13.11
N MET A 207 5.29 18.45 -13.78
CA MET A 207 5.37 17.42 -14.84
C MET A 207 5.26 16.00 -14.28
N LEU A 208 5.70 15.77 -13.03
CA LEU A 208 5.55 14.50 -12.33
C LEU A 208 4.19 14.35 -11.66
N SER A 209 3.34 15.36 -11.64
CA SER A 209 2.08 15.31 -10.89
C SER A 209 1.18 14.11 -11.25
N PRO A 210 1.08 13.62 -12.51
CA PRO A 210 0.36 12.38 -12.81
C PRO A 210 0.99 11.15 -12.18
N THR A 211 2.31 11.06 -12.17
CA THR A 211 3.07 9.95 -11.57
C THR A 211 2.96 9.97 -10.04
N ILE A 212 3.03 11.17 -9.42
CA ILE A 212 2.80 11.34 -7.97
C ILE A 212 1.40 10.89 -7.62
N PHE A 213 0.40 11.30 -8.38
CA PHE A 213 -1.00 10.94 -8.16
C PHE A 213 -1.24 9.43 -8.29
N PHE A 214 -0.69 8.80 -9.33
CA PHE A 214 -0.75 7.34 -9.51
C PHE A 214 -0.17 6.60 -8.31
N ASN A 215 1.06 6.95 -7.91
CA ASN A 215 1.72 6.34 -6.75
C ASN A 215 0.94 6.59 -5.45
N MET A 216 0.38 7.79 -5.27
CA MET A 216 -0.42 8.12 -4.10
C MET A 216 -1.65 7.21 -3.97
N ILE A 217 -2.37 6.95 -5.06
CA ILE A 217 -3.51 6.01 -5.06
C ILE A 217 -3.03 4.59 -4.74
N MET A 218 -2.02 4.10 -5.44
CA MET A 218 -1.54 2.72 -5.27
C MET A 218 -1.00 2.48 -3.85
N LEU A 219 -0.24 3.42 -3.32
CA LEU A 219 0.27 3.36 -1.95
C LEU A 219 -0.86 3.48 -0.92
N THR A 220 -1.88 4.30 -1.15
CA THR A 220 -3.06 4.37 -0.27
C THR A 220 -3.75 3.01 -0.20
N ILE A 221 -4.10 2.42 -1.35
CA ILE A 221 -4.76 1.12 -1.42
C ILE A 221 -3.92 0.03 -0.72
N GLY A 222 -2.61 -0.04 -1.04
CA GLY A 222 -1.71 -1.07 -0.48
C GLY A 222 -1.47 -0.90 1.02
N SER A 223 -1.31 0.33 1.51
CA SER A 223 -1.03 0.58 2.93
C SER A 223 -2.24 0.35 3.85
N PHE A 224 -3.47 0.58 3.36
CA PHE A 224 -4.68 0.16 4.10
C PHE A 224 -4.83 -1.36 4.22
N GLN A 225 -4.16 -2.13 3.37
CA GLN A 225 -4.16 -3.59 3.37
C GLN A 225 -2.95 -4.19 4.08
N VAL A 226 -2.21 -3.43 4.88
CA VAL A 226 -1.08 -3.92 5.66
C VAL A 226 -1.52 -5.07 6.59
N PHE A 227 -0.84 -6.22 6.44
CA PHE A 227 -1.15 -7.45 7.17
C PHE A 227 0.11 -8.20 7.59
N ALA A 228 0.89 -8.67 6.60
CA ALA A 228 1.94 -9.66 6.82
C ALA A 228 3.03 -9.20 7.79
N ALA A 229 3.42 -7.94 7.75
CA ALA A 229 4.41 -7.36 8.66
C ALA A 229 3.95 -7.42 10.12
N ALA A 230 2.71 -7.03 10.40
CA ALA A 230 2.15 -7.10 11.74
C ALA A 230 1.94 -8.53 12.21
N PHE A 231 1.47 -9.41 11.33
CA PHE A 231 1.26 -10.83 11.63
C PHE A 231 2.56 -11.52 12.05
N VAL A 232 3.64 -11.31 11.30
CA VAL A 232 4.92 -12.01 11.52
C VAL A 232 5.76 -11.37 12.61
N LEU A 233 5.85 -10.02 12.67
CA LEU A 233 6.79 -9.33 13.56
C LEU A 233 6.23 -9.07 14.97
N THR A 234 4.96 -8.75 15.07
CA THR A 234 4.40 -8.23 16.32
C THR A 234 3.17 -8.98 16.83
N GLY A 235 2.54 -9.82 15.99
CA GLY A 235 1.28 -10.47 16.33
C GLY A 235 0.16 -9.47 16.72
N GLY A 236 0.22 -8.22 16.20
CA GLY A 236 -0.70 -7.14 16.55
C GLY A 236 -0.31 -6.35 17.81
N GLY A 237 0.71 -6.79 18.54
CA GLY A 237 1.24 -6.15 19.76
C GLY A 237 2.24 -5.02 19.50
N PRO A 238 2.82 -4.47 20.58
CA PRO A 238 2.37 -4.57 21.95
C PRO A 238 1.06 -3.80 22.20
N SER A 239 0.23 -4.23 23.14
CA SER A 239 -1.02 -3.54 23.54
C SER A 239 -1.95 -3.20 22.37
N ASN A 240 -2.05 -4.09 21.39
CA ASN A 240 -2.80 -3.88 20.13
C ASN A 240 -2.31 -2.66 19.32
N SER A 241 -1.08 -2.18 19.47
CA SER A 241 -0.57 -1.01 18.76
C SER A 241 -0.40 -1.25 17.25
N THR A 242 -0.14 -2.49 16.84
CA THR A 242 -0.03 -2.92 15.45
C THR A 242 -1.17 -3.87 15.03
N LEU A 243 -2.25 -3.90 15.80
CA LEU A 243 -3.48 -4.56 15.38
C LEU A 243 -4.10 -3.73 14.25
N PHE A 244 -3.64 -3.96 13.02
CA PHE A 244 -4.18 -3.33 11.82
C PHE A 244 -5.49 -3.97 11.40
N TYR A 245 -6.27 -3.23 10.61
CA TYR A 245 -7.62 -3.64 10.25
C TYR A 245 -7.68 -5.00 9.53
N VAL A 246 -6.81 -5.22 8.53
CA VAL A 246 -6.77 -6.50 7.80
C VAL A 246 -6.27 -7.64 8.69
N TYR A 247 -5.37 -7.38 9.62
CA TYR A 247 -4.94 -8.39 10.58
C TYR A 247 -6.08 -8.77 11.54
N TYR A 248 -6.85 -7.79 12.01
CA TYR A 248 -8.02 -8.06 12.84
C TYR A 248 -9.11 -8.83 12.06
N LEU A 249 -9.36 -8.44 10.80
CA LEU A 249 -10.25 -9.16 9.89
C LEU A 249 -9.83 -10.62 9.73
N PHE A 250 -8.53 -10.86 9.48
CA PHE A 250 -7.97 -12.22 9.38
C PHE A 250 -8.23 -13.03 10.64
N ASN A 251 -8.00 -12.46 11.82
CA ASN A 251 -8.27 -13.14 13.08
C ASN A 251 -9.76 -13.50 13.21
N ARG A 252 -10.67 -12.59 12.85
CA ARG A 252 -12.12 -12.85 12.89
C ARG A 252 -12.52 -13.95 11.92
N ALA A 253 -11.95 -13.98 10.70
CA ALA A 253 -12.24 -14.98 9.69
C ALA A 253 -11.66 -16.36 10.05
N PHE A 254 -10.35 -16.43 10.30
CA PHE A 254 -9.59 -17.68 10.27
C PHE A 254 -9.17 -18.20 11.65
N VAL A 255 -9.15 -17.34 12.68
CA VAL A 255 -8.86 -17.76 14.06
C VAL A 255 -10.15 -17.99 14.84
N TYR A 256 -11.12 -17.08 14.68
CA TYR A 256 -12.41 -17.15 15.38
C TYR A 256 -13.55 -17.72 14.52
N PHE A 257 -13.29 -18.05 13.26
CA PHE A 257 -14.25 -18.63 12.31
C PHE A 257 -15.53 -17.81 12.10
N ASN A 258 -15.49 -16.49 12.30
CA ASN A 258 -16.61 -15.59 12.12
C ASN A 258 -16.64 -15.04 10.68
N MET A 259 -16.85 -15.90 9.69
CA MET A 259 -16.75 -15.55 8.27
C MET A 259 -17.73 -14.46 7.83
N GLY A 260 -18.97 -14.51 8.30
CA GLY A 260 -19.97 -13.48 7.98
C GLY A 260 -19.58 -12.11 8.49
N TYR A 261 -19.11 -12.02 9.74
CA TYR A 261 -18.62 -10.78 10.33
C TYR A 261 -17.34 -10.26 9.63
N ALA A 262 -16.40 -11.15 9.35
CA ALA A 262 -15.18 -10.80 8.61
C ALA A 262 -15.48 -10.29 7.20
N SER A 263 -16.50 -10.86 6.54
CA SER A 263 -17.00 -10.37 5.24
C SER A 263 -17.58 -8.96 5.36
N ALA A 264 -18.35 -8.67 6.41
CA ALA A 264 -18.84 -7.30 6.67
C ALA A 264 -17.68 -6.32 6.93
N MET A 265 -16.63 -6.75 7.67
CA MET A 265 -15.39 -5.97 7.83
C MET A 265 -14.71 -5.68 6.49
N ALA A 266 -14.59 -6.68 5.62
CA ALA A 266 -13.96 -6.50 4.30
C ALA A 266 -14.71 -5.46 3.45
N TRP A 267 -16.02 -5.50 3.46
CA TRP A 267 -16.85 -4.53 2.73
C TRP A 267 -16.81 -3.13 3.34
N LEU A 268 -16.69 -3.00 4.66
CA LEU A 268 -16.44 -1.71 5.29
C LEU A 268 -15.09 -1.13 4.85
N LEU A 269 -14.03 -1.94 4.85
CA LEU A 269 -12.71 -1.51 4.38
C LEU A 269 -12.75 -1.10 2.90
N PHE A 270 -13.42 -1.88 2.06
CA PHE A 270 -13.62 -1.54 0.66
C PHE A 270 -14.31 -0.18 0.50
N ALA A 271 -15.38 0.08 1.24
CA ALA A 271 -16.08 1.36 1.20
C ALA A 271 -15.20 2.54 1.64
N ILE A 272 -14.35 2.35 2.68
CA ILE A 272 -13.39 3.35 3.15
C ILE A 272 -12.36 3.65 2.05
N ILE A 273 -11.71 2.62 1.50
CA ILE A 273 -10.66 2.79 0.48
C ILE A 273 -11.26 3.42 -0.79
N LEU A 274 -12.43 2.95 -1.23
CA LEU A 274 -13.13 3.51 -2.38
C LEU A 274 -13.44 5.01 -2.18
N THR A 275 -13.97 5.38 -1.02
CA THR A 275 -14.30 6.77 -0.70
C THR A 275 -13.02 7.64 -0.71
N LEU A 276 -11.94 7.17 -0.12
CA LEU A 276 -10.65 7.88 -0.14
C LEU A 276 -10.10 8.02 -1.55
N THR A 277 -10.17 6.96 -2.35
CA THR A 277 -9.69 6.98 -3.75
C THR A 277 -10.52 7.95 -4.60
N LEU A 278 -11.84 7.92 -4.48
CA LEU A 278 -12.72 8.87 -5.18
C LEU A 278 -12.45 10.32 -4.75
N PHE A 279 -12.20 10.54 -3.46
CA PHE A 279 -11.80 11.85 -2.95
C PHE A 279 -10.45 12.31 -3.54
N GLN A 280 -9.44 11.45 -3.57
CA GLN A 280 -8.14 11.72 -4.20
C GLN A 280 -8.31 12.03 -5.70
N MET A 281 -9.14 11.27 -6.43
CA MET A 281 -9.45 11.53 -7.85
C MET A 281 -10.15 12.87 -8.06
N LYS A 282 -11.07 13.26 -7.18
CA LYS A 282 -11.71 14.57 -7.25
C LYS A 282 -10.73 15.72 -6.99
N MET A 283 -9.83 15.52 -6.02
CA MET A 283 -8.80 16.53 -5.70
C MET A 283 -7.74 16.65 -6.79
N SER A 284 -7.37 15.55 -7.47
CA SER A 284 -6.33 15.56 -8.50
C SER A 284 -6.60 16.55 -9.63
N LYS A 285 -7.85 16.77 -9.99
CA LYS A 285 -8.26 17.74 -11.02
C LYS A 285 -7.75 19.17 -10.80
N ARG A 286 -7.30 19.51 -9.57
CA ARG A 286 -6.83 20.86 -9.22
C ARG A 286 -5.31 21.02 -9.33
N TRP A 287 -4.55 19.94 -9.31
CA TRP A 287 -3.08 20.03 -9.21
C TRP A 287 -2.34 19.06 -10.15
N VAL A 288 -3.03 18.09 -10.74
CA VAL A 288 -2.43 17.16 -11.72
C VAL A 288 -2.51 17.79 -13.10
N HIS A 289 -1.35 17.91 -13.74
CA HIS A 289 -1.20 18.45 -15.08
C HIS A 289 -0.97 17.28 -16.05
N TYR A 290 -1.97 16.95 -16.84
CA TYR A 290 -1.82 16.07 -18.01
C TYR A 290 -1.41 16.96 -19.16
N GLY A 291 -0.16 16.92 -19.60
CA GLY A 291 0.44 17.77 -20.62
C GLY A 291 -0.35 17.90 -21.90
#